data_3c9a1b510f83e05c1d547f4c4ac6b444
#
_entry.id   3c9a1b510f83e05c1d547f4c4ac6b444
#
_cell.length_a   1.000
_cell.length_b   1.000
_cell.length_c   1.000
_cell.angle_alpha   90.00
_cell.angle_beta   90.00
_cell.angle_gamma   90.00
#
_symmetry.space_group_name_H-M   'P 1'
#
loop_
_entity.id
_entity.type
_entity.pdbx_description
1 polymer ?
#
loop_
_entity_poly.entity_id
_entity_poly.type
_entity_poly.pdbx_seq_one_letter_code
_entity_poly.pdbx_strand_id
1 'polypeptide(L)'
;MMFASNPQSKCMSWALLCVMWLGGCATQPPTHSLAQVQRDLSNFSPVDIQWAQTPDDRQKRKDATHLLLQDELGPHEAVKLMLLQSAALQALIAQHAADSAMAAQEGRLPNPLLSLESVTAGSERELQQIVSFGLLDLLTLPQRKAVADQKVVQRRLELASELVEKITAVK
;
A
#
# COMPACT_ATOMS: atom_id res chain seq x y z
N MET A 1 35.20 -19.23 42.29
CA MET A 1 33.93 -19.61 41.60
C MET A 1 33.97 -19.04 40.20
N MET A 2 34.34 -19.85 39.19
CA MET A 2 34.39 -19.46 37.80
C MET A 2 33.01 -19.76 37.16
N PHE A 3 32.29 -18.71 36.74
CA PHE A 3 31.08 -18.86 35.91
C PHE A 3 31.49 -19.22 34.49
N ALA A 4 31.34 -20.45 34.11
CA ALA A 4 31.49 -20.90 32.72
C ALA A 4 30.30 -20.38 31.91
N SER A 5 30.50 -19.34 31.09
CA SER A 5 29.48 -18.82 30.18
C SER A 5 29.29 -19.82 29.02
N ASN A 6 28.13 -20.44 28.97
CA ASN A 6 27.74 -21.43 27.95
C ASN A 6 27.68 -20.73 26.55
N PRO A 7 28.46 -21.18 25.54
CA PRO A 7 28.49 -20.57 24.22
C PRO A 7 27.15 -20.71 23.46
N GLN A 8 26.32 -21.69 23.82
CA GLN A 8 25.00 -21.86 23.19
C GLN A 8 24.01 -20.77 23.54
N SER A 9 24.10 -20.14 24.73
CA SER A 9 23.21 -19.04 25.12
C SER A 9 23.51 -17.74 24.33
N LYS A 10 24.76 -17.54 23.94
CA LYS A 10 25.15 -16.36 23.13
C LYS A 10 24.69 -16.47 21.69
N CYS A 11 24.75 -17.66 21.07
CA CYS A 11 24.22 -17.88 19.72
C CYS A 11 22.69 -17.69 19.67
N MET A 12 21.97 -18.15 20.70
CA MET A 12 20.51 -18.00 20.77
C MET A 12 20.09 -16.55 20.97
N SER A 13 20.86 -15.78 21.73
CA SER A 13 20.63 -14.34 21.92
C SER A 13 20.89 -13.53 20.65
N TRP A 14 21.89 -13.87 19.86
CA TRP A 14 22.18 -13.25 18.57
C TRP A 14 21.13 -13.58 17.51
N ALA A 15 20.64 -14.81 17.49
CA ALA A 15 19.56 -15.23 16.59
C ALA A 15 18.26 -14.47 16.88
N LEU A 16 17.91 -14.26 18.16
CA LEU A 16 16.75 -13.47 18.58
C LEU A 16 16.88 -11.99 18.19
N LEU A 17 18.08 -11.41 18.31
CA LEU A 17 18.34 -10.02 17.88
C LEU A 17 18.21 -9.85 16.36
N CYS A 18 18.68 -10.82 15.56
CA CYS A 18 18.52 -10.79 14.09
C CYS A 18 17.04 -10.88 13.66
N VAL A 19 16.21 -11.65 14.34
CA VAL A 19 14.77 -11.78 14.05
C VAL A 19 14.02 -10.46 14.31
N MET A 20 14.41 -9.69 15.32
CA MET A 20 13.82 -8.39 15.61
C MET A 20 14.12 -7.33 14.52
N TRP A 21 15.23 -7.46 13.79
CA TRP A 21 15.60 -6.54 12.72
C TRP A 21 14.90 -6.84 11.38
N LEU A 22 14.33 -8.03 11.20
CA LEU A 22 13.52 -8.37 10.03
C LEU A 22 12.07 -7.85 10.13
N GLY A 23 11.68 -7.28 11.25
CA GLY A 23 10.35 -6.73 11.53
C GLY A 23 10.04 -5.42 10.85
N GLY A 24 10.22 -5.35 9.53
CA GLY A 24 9.36 -4.48 8.97
C GLY A 24 9.64 -3.27 8.14
N CYS A 25 9.62 -3.43 6.90
CA CYS A 25 9.10 -2.38 6.04
C CYS A 25 7.56 -2.49 6.04
N ALA A 26 6.90 -1.86 7.00
CA ALA A 26 5.46 -1.72 6.98
C ALA A 26 5.08 -0.85 5.76
N THR A 27 4.58 -1.47 4.73
CA THR A 27 3.99 -0.77 3.59
C THR A 27 2.69 -0.15 4.05
N GLN A 28 2.55 1.15 3.93
CA GLN A 28 1.28 1.80 4.24
C GLN A 28 0.19 1.22 3.32
N PRO A 29 -0.92 0.74 3.88
CA PRO A 29 -2.00 0.19 3.07
C PRO A 29 -2.62 1.30 2.21
N PRO A 30 -3.14 0.99 1.01
CA PRO A 30 -3.77 1.95 0.09
C PRO A 30 -4.95 2.72 0.69
N THR A 31 -5.54 2.21 1.77
CA THR A 31 -6.60 2.88 2.54
C THR A 31 -6.14 4.21 3.16
N HIS A 32 -4.85 4.38 3.48
CA HIS A 32 -4.33 5.65 3.99
C HIS A 32 -4.38 6.77 2.93
N SER A 33 -4.17 6.45 1.66
CA SER A 33 -4.27 7.43 0.57
C SER A 33 -5.71 7.92 0.39
N LEU A 34 -6.70 7.03 0.48
CA LEU A 34 -8.11 7.40 0.38
C LEU A 34 -8.57 8.28 1.55
N ALA A 35 -8.15 7.96 2.78
CA ALA A 35 -8.43 8.80 3.94
C ALA A 35 -7.81 10.21 3.84
N GLN A 36 -6.69 10.35 3.14
CA GLN A 36 -6.10 11.66 2.84
C GLN A 36 -6.89 12.40 1.77
N VAL A 37 -7.30 11.72 0.69
CA VAL A 37 -8.20 12.29 -0.34
C VAL A 37 -9.49 12.79 0.30
N GLN A 38 -10.08 12.03 1.19
CA GLN A 38 -11.30 12.42 1.89
C GLN A 38 -11.10 13.68 2.75
N ARG A 39 -9.96 13.82 3.43
CA ARG A 39 -9.61 15.06 4.15
C ARG A 39 -9.44 16.25 3.21
N ASP A 40 -8.76 16.06 2.09
CA ASP A 40 -8.57 17.12 1.08
C ASP A 40 -9.92 17.59 0.51
N LEU A 41 -10.88 16.67 0.36
CA LEU A 41 -12.23 16.96 -0.14
C LEU A 41 -13.19 17.50 0.92
N SER A 42 -12.89 17.34 2.21
CA SER A 42 -13.80 17.72 3.31
C SER A 42 -14.20 19.19 3.30
N ASN A 43 -13.30 20.07 2.82
CA ASN A 43 -13.54 21.51 2.66
C ASN A 43 -14.44 21.84 1.46
N PHE A 44 -14.55 20.94 0.46
CA PHE A 44 -15.32 21.13 -0.75
C PHE A 44 -16.71 20.47 -0.67
N SER A 45 -16.77 19.26 -0.14
CA SER A 45 -18.01 18.51 0.05
C SER A 45 -17.84 17.54 1.21
N PRO A 46 -18.71 17.59 2.23
CA PRO A 46 -18.69 16.63 3.36
C PRO A 46 -19.23 15.28 2.93
N VAL A 47 -18.53 14.59 2.05
CA VAL A 47 -18.97 13.32 1.47
C VAL A 47 -18.05 12.19 1.90
N ASP A 48 -18.64 11.10 2.34
CA ASP A 48 -17.90 9.88 2.69
C ASP A 48 -17.64 9.03 1.43
N ILE A 49 -16.38 8.85 1.11
CA ILE A 49 -15.94 8.06 -0.05
C ILE A 49 -15.53 6.68 0.45
N GLN A 50 -16.25 5.67 0.04
CA GLN A 50 -16.00 4.29 0.46
C GLN A 50 -15.49 3.45 -0.71
N TRP A 51 -14.39 2.78 -0.50
CA TRP A 51 -13.88 1.77 -1.42
C TRP A 51 -14.26 0.38 -0.92
N ALA A 52 -15.15 -0.28 -1.64
CA ALA A 52 -15.64 -1.60 -1.28
C ALA A 52 -14.67 -2.69 -1.77
N GLN A 53 -13.78 -3.12 -0.91
CA GLN A 53 -12.80 -4.17 -1.19
C GLN A 53 -13.34 -5.57 -0.86
N THR A 54 -14.17 -5.67 0.18
CA THR A 54 -14.68 -6.94 0.70
C THR A 54 -16.15 -7.16 0.34
N PRO A 55 -16.67 -8.40 0.41
CA PRO A 55 -18.10 -8.66 0.30
C PRO A 55 -18.93 -7.89 1.35
N ASP A 56 -18.39 -7.74 2.56
CA ASP A 56 -19.02 -7.02 3.66
C ASP A 56 -19.15 -5.51 3.35
N ASP A 57 -18.11 -4.90 2.80
CA ASP A 57 -18.16 -3.49 2.36
C ASP A 57 -19.22 -3.28 1.26
N ARG A 58 -19.34 -4.26 0.34
CA ARG A 58 -20.38 -4.21 -0.70
C ARG A 58 -21.77 -4.32 -0.11
N GLN A 59 -21.95 -5.14 0.91
CA GLN A 59 -23.24 -5.24 1.60
C GLN A 59 -23.58 -3.96 2.35
N LYS A 60 -22.66 -3.40 3.11
CA LYS A 60 -22.85 -2.10 3.80
C LYS A 60 -23.24 -0.98 2.83
N ARG A 61 -22.63 -0.94 1.64
CA ARG A 61 -22.99 0.04 0.59
C ARG A 61 -24.42 -0.18 0.09
N LYS A 62 -24.84 -1.44 -0.12
CA LYS A 62 -26.21 -1.74 -0.52
C LYS A 62 -27.22 -1.29 0.53
N ASP A 63 -26.93 -1.56 1.81
CA ASP A 63 -27.80 -1.18 2.91
C ASP A 63 -27.89 0.34 3.04
N ALA A 64 -26.77 1.05 2.94
CA ALA A 64 -26.73 2.52 2.93
C ALA A 64 -27.51 3.11 1.74
N THR A 65 -27.43 2.47 0.56
CA THR A 65 -28.21 2.88 -0.62
C THR A 65 -29.70 2.69 -0.39
N HIS A 66 -30.09 1.55 0.17
CA HIS A 66 -31.49 1.25 0.43
C HIS A 66 -32.11 2.27 1.40
N LEU A 67 -31.34 2.69 2.41
CA LEU A 67 -31.78 3.75 3.33
C LEU A 67 -31.94 5.10 2.64
N LEU A 68 -31.00 5.49 1.77
CA LEU A 68 -31.08 6.75 1.01
C LEU A 68 -32.27 6.81 0.05
N LEU A 69 -32.72 5.66 -0.48
CA LEU A 69 -33.84 5.58 -1.42
C LEU A 69 -35.22 5.56 -0.74
N GLN A 70 -35.27 5.58 0.59
CA GLN A 70 -36.54 5.67 1.31
C GLN A 70 -37.07 7.11 1.43
N ASP A 71 -36.17 8.10 1.32
CA ASP A 71 -36.48 9.53 1.40
C ASP A 71 -36.45 10.20 0.03
N GLU A 72 -36.96 11.44 -0.05
CA GLU A 72 -36.87 12.23 -1.27
C GLU A 72 -35.40 12.55 -1.63
N LEU A 73 -35.08 12.32 -2.90
CA LEU A 73 -33.70 12.54 -3.41
C LEU A 73 -33.50 14.02 -3.76
N GLY A 74 -32.84 14.74 -2.87
CA GLY A 74 -32.28 16.05 -3.17
C GLY A 74 -30.91 15.96 -3.88
N PRO A 75 -30.33 17.10 -4.28
CA PRO A 75 -29.00 17.14 -4.93
C PRO A 75 -27.89 16.53 -4.06
N HIS A 76 -27.97 16.67 -2.74
CA HIS A 76 -26.98 16.12 -1.82
C HIS A 76 -27.11 14.58 -1.74
N GLU A 77 -28.32 14.06 -1.68
CA GLU A 77 -28.63 12.63 -1.67
C GLU A 77 -28.26 11.98 -3.00
N ALA A 78 -28.45 12.67 -4.12
CA ALA A 78 -28.03 12.22 -5.44
C ALA A 78 -26.49 12.06 -5.53
N VAL A 79 -25.72 13.01 -4.98
CA VAL A 79 -24.25 12.87 -4.88
C VAL A 79 -23.86 11.69 -4.01
N LYS A 80 -24.49 11.51 -2.84
CA LYS A 80 -24.23 10.34 -1.98
C LYS A 80 -24.54 9.03 -2.70
N LEU A 81 -25.66 8.97 -3.40
CA LEU A 81 -26.05 7.78 -4.17
C LEU A 81 -25.05 7.46 -5.27
N MET A 82 -24.60 8.46 -6.01
CA MET A 82 -23.55 8.32 -7.03
C MET A 82 -22.27 7.76 -6.41
N LEU A 83 -21.81 8.30 -5.27
CA LEU A 83 -20.59 7.85 -4.60
C LEU A 83 -20.72 6.41 -4.07
N LEU A 84 -21.91 6.01 -3.61
CA LEU A 84 -22.17 4.65 -3.15
C LEU A 84 -22.31 3.65 -4.31
N GLN A 85 -22.97 4.01 -5.41
CA GLN A 85 -23.38 3.04 -6.41
C GLN A 85 -22.55 3.05 -7.71
N SER A 86 -21.80 4.10 -7.98
CA SER A 86 -21.04 4.18 -9.23
C SER A 86 -19.93 3.12 -9.31
N ALA A 87 -20.09 2.15 -10.20
CA ALA A 87 -19.07 1.18 -10.51
C ALA A 87 -17.82 1.86 -11.17
N ALA A 88 -18.07 2.91 -11.97
CA ALA A 88 -17.00 3.70 -12.56
C ALA A 88 -16.14 4.40 -11.50
N LEU A 89 -16.77 4.91 -10.44
CA LEU A 89 -16.06 5.51 -9.32
C LEU A 89 -15.23 4.47 -8.55
N GLN A 90 -15.78 3.28 -8.31
CA GLN A 90 -15.02 2.20 -7.65
C GLN A 90 -13.82 1.76 -8.49
N ALA A 91 -13.97 1.69 -9.82
CA ALA A 91 -12.87 1.40 -10.74
C ALA A 91 -11.82 2.52 -10.72
N LEU A 92 -12.24 3.78 -10.70
CA LEU A 92 -11.35 4.94 -10.59
C LEU A 92 -10.51 4.88 -9.31
N ILE A 93 -11.13 4.67 -8.16
CA ILE A 93 -10.44 4.54 -6.87
C ILE A 93 -9.45 3.37 -6.91
N ALA A 94 -9.85 2.23 -7.45
CA ALA A 94 -8.98 1.06 -7.58
C ALA A 94 -7.78 1.33 -8.49
N GLN A 95 -7.97 2.01 -9.61
CA GLN A 95 -6.91 2.40 -10.54
C GLN A 95 -5.91 3.33 -9.86
N HIS A 96 -6.37 4.40 -9.22
CA HIS A 96 -5.48 5.32 -8.50
C HIS A 96 -4.76 4.66 -7.32
N ALA A 97 -5.39 3.71 -6.64
CA ALA A 97 -4.72 2.92 -5.60
C ALA A 97 -3.58 2.06 -6.18
N ALA A 98 -3.80 1.43 -7.33
CA ALA A 98 -2.78 0.67 -8.03
C ALA A 98 -1.63 1.58 -8.51
N ASP A 99 -1.93 2.71 -9.14
CA ASP A 99 -0.93 3.68 -9.61
C ASP A 99 -0.09 4.25 -8.45
N SER A 100 -0.73 4.54 -7.32
CA SER A 100 -0.03 4.99 -6.10
C SER A 100 0.88 3.91 -5.53
N ALA A 101 0.43 2.65 -5.55
CA ALA A 101 1.25 1.52 -5.11
C ALA A 101 2.45 1.29 -6.03
N MET A 102 2.27 1.41 -7.34
CA MET A 102 3.36 1.34 -8.34
C MET A 102 4.36 2.49 -8.13
N ALA A 103 3.90 3.71 -7.96
CA ALA A 103 4.75 4.86 -7.67
C ALA A 103 5.55 4.65 -6.37
N ALA A 104 4.91 4.18 -5.31
CA ALA A 104 5.59 3.87 -4.04
C ALA A 104 6.64 2.76 -4.19
N GLN A 105 6.41 1.79 -5.08
CA GLN A 105 7.34 0.70 -5.34
C GLN A 105 8.62 1.19 -6.04
N GLU A 106 8.54 2.21 -6.89
CA GLU A 106 9.73 2.81 -7.53
C GLU A 106 10.74 3.37 -6.50
N GLY A 107 10.25 3.79 -5.33
CA GLY A 107 11.08 4.28 -4.22
C GLY A 107 11.68 3.17 -3.34
N ARG A 108 11.45 1.90 -3.64
CA ARG A 108 11.97 0.78 -2.86
C ARG A 108 13.29 0.27 -3.41
N LEU A 109 14.03 -0.39 -2.51
CA LEU A 109 15.20 -1.14 -2.92
C LEU A 109 14.76 -2.37 -3.73
N PRO A 110 15.39 -2.66 -4.89
CA PRO A 110 15.17 -3.92 -5.58
C PRO A 110 15.47 -5.12 -4.68
N ASN A 111 14.74 -6.20 -4.85
CA ASN A 111 14.96 -7.40 -4.07
C ASN A 111 16.37 -7.95 -4.32
N PRO A 112 17.12 -8.31 -3.27
CA PRO A 112 18.38 -9.00 -3.45
C PRO A 112 18.13 -10.36 -4.12
N LEU A 113 19.03 -10.75 -5.01
CA LEU A 113 19.02 -12.07 -5.63
C LEU A 113 19.85 -13.03 -4.78
N LEU A 114 19.24 -14.09 -4.28
CA LEU A 114 19.93 -15.20 -3.63
C LEU A 114 20.04 -16.36 -4.63
N SER A 115 21.25 -16.69 -5.03
CA SER A 115 21.55 -17.85 -5.87
C SER A 115 22.15 -18.95 -5.01
N LEU A 116 21.58 -20.15 -5.11
CA LEU A 116 22.07 -21.36 -4.47
C LEU A 116 22.47 -22.33 -5.58
N GLU A 117 23.76 -22.63 -5.68
CA GLU A 117 24.30 -23.55 -6.67
C GLU A 117 24.95 -24.74 -5.96
N SER A 118 24.63 -25.95 -6.42
CA SER A 118 25.25 -27.19 -5.94
C SER A 118 26.00 -27.84 -7.08
N VAL A 119 27.31 -27.87 -7.00
CA VAL A 119 28.17 -28.52 -7.97
C VAL A 119 28.68 -29.83 -7.39
N THR A 120 28.55 -30.91 -8.15
CA THR A 120 29.07 -32.22 -7.77
C THR A 120 30.20 -32.59 -8.75
N ALA A 121 31.41 -32.75 -8.22
CA ALA A 121 32.57 -33.16 -8.99
C ALA A 121 33.10 -34.48 -8.40
N GLY A 122 32.78 -35.60 -9.02
CA GLY A 122 33.13 -36.91 -8.53
C GLY A 122 32.40 -37.25 -7.23
N SER A 123 33.14 -37.45 -6.13
CA SER A 123 32.61 -37.74 -4.79
C SER A 123 32.43 -36.46 -3.93
N GLU A 124 32.87 -35.32 -4.41
CA GLU A 124 32.78 -34.05 -3.69
C GLU A 124 31.56 -33.25 -4.12
N ARG A 125 30.88 -32.68 -3.12
CA ARG A 125 29.72 -31.80 -3.33
C ARG A 125 30.02 -30.43 -2.76
N GLU A 126 30.04 -29.43 -3.61
CA GLU A 126 30.22 -28.04 -3.24
C GLU A 126 28.86 -27.31 -3.28
N LEU A 127 28.55 -26.56 -2.24
CA LEU A 127 27.37 -25.69 -2.17
C LEU A 127 27.81 -24.25 -2.18
N GLN A 128 27.50 -23.55 -3.27
CA GLN A 128 27.81 -22.13 -3.43
C GLN A 128 26.54 -21.31 -3.13
N GLN A 129 26.71 -20.28 -2.30
CA GLN A 129 25.65 -19.33 -1.96
C GLN A 129 26.13 -17.92 -2.36
N ILE A 130 25.38 -17.27 -3.25
CA ILE A 130 25.69 -15.92 -3.74
C ILE A 130 24.50 -15.01 -3.47
N VAL A 131 24.76 -13.91 -2.74
CA VAL A 131 23.78 -12.82 -2.55
C VAL A 131 24.25 -11.65 -3.42
N SER A 132 23.40 -11.24 -4.36
CA SER A 132 23.68 -10.14 -5.27
C SER A 132 22.70 -8.99 -5.05
N PHE A 133 23.19 -7.76 -4.99
CA PHE A 133 22.36 -6.55 -4.94
C PHE A 133 23.04 -5.40 -5.69
N GLY A 134 22.25 -4.45 -6.18
CA GLY A 134 22.76 -3.30 -6.93
C GLY A 134 23.32 -2.22 -5.98
N LEU A 135 24.64 -1.99 -6.00
CA LEU A 135 25.24 -0.92 -5.20
C LEU A 135 24.74 0.47 -5.63
N LEU A 136 24.54 0.68 -6.92
CA LEU A 136 24.00 1.92 -7.46
C LEU A 136 22.56 2.17 -6.97
N ASP A 137 21.76 1.11 -6.83
CA ASP A 137 20.41 1.19 -6.28
C ASP A 137 20.40 1.67 -4.84
N LEU A 138 21.38 1.27 -4.04
CA LEU A 138 21.55 1.76 -2.66
C LEU A 138 21.94 3.25 -2.64
N LEU A 139 22.86 3.67 -3.49
CA LEU A 139 23.34 5.06 -3.53
C LEU A 139 22.24 6.02 -4.01
N THR A 140 21.42 5.59 -4.97
CA THR A 140 20.35 6.41 -5.53
C THR A 140 19.03 6.30 -4.77
N LEU A 141 18.91 5.39 -3.80
CA LEU A 141 17.67 5.12 -3.05
C LEU A 141 17.04 6.37 -2.42
N PRO A 142 17.79 7.30 -1.76
CA PRO A 142 17.18 8.49 -1.17
C PRO A 142 16.52 9.40 -2.22
N GLN A 143 17.15 9.58 -3.37
CA GLN A 143 16.60 10.38 -4.46
C GLN A 143 15.38 9.71 -5.10
N ARG A 144 15.47 8.41 -5.37
CA ARG A 144 14.34 7.63 -5.91
C ARG A 144 13.14 7.65 -4.97
N LYS A 145 13.39 7.52 -3.66
CA LYS A 145 12.33 7.62 -2.65
C LYS A 145 11.67 8.99 -2.66
N ALA A 146 12.43 10.09 -2.69
CA ALA A 146 11.88 11.44 -2.74
C ALA A 146 11.00 11.66 -3.98
N VAL A 147 11.41 11.18 -5.15
CA VAL A 147 10.61 11.24 -6.39
C VAL A 147 9.35 10.37 -6.27
N ALA A 148 9.46 9.16 -5.73
CA ALA A 148 8.33 8.27 -5.53
C ALA A 148 7.28 8.87 -4.59
N ASP A 149 7.72 9.46 -3.48
CA ASP A 149 6.82 10.13 -2.52
C ASP A 149 6.06 11.31 -3.18
N GLN A 150 6.72 12.09 -4.04
CA GLN A 150 6.07 13.15 -4.81
C GLN A 150 5.05 12.61 -5.82
N LYS A 151 5.37 11.50 -6.52
CA LYS A 151 4.43 10.84 -7.43
C LYS A 151 3.18 10.33 -6.69
N VAL A 152 3.34 9.78 -5.48
CA VAL A 152 2.20 9.34 -4.65
C VAL A 152 1.31 10.54 -4.30
N VAL A 153 1.89 11.68 -3.92
CA VAL A 153 1.13 12.90 -3.65
C VAL A 153 0.41 13.38 -4.90
N GLN A 154 1.08 13.37 -6.06
CA GLN A 154 0.47 13.75 -7.34
C GLN A 154 -0.75 12.86 -7.65
N ARG A 155 -0.62 11.53 -7.57
CA ARG A 155 -1.75 10.60 -7.79
C ARG A 155 -2.92 10.86 -6.87
N ARG A 156 -2.65 11.20 -5.61
CA ARG A 156 -3.69 11.57 -4.64
C ARG A 156 -4.44 12.83 -5.07
N LEU A 157 -3.74 13.86 -5.52
CA LEU A 157 -4.35 15.12 -5.97
C LEU A 157 -5.13 14.94 -7.28
N GLU A 158 -4.64 14.09 -8.19
CA GLU A 158 -5.36 13.72 -9.41
C GLU A 158 -6.70 13.07 -9.07
N LEU A 159 -6.70 12.07 -8.17
CA LEU A 159 -7.95 11.43 -7.71
C LEU A 159 -8.89 12.45 -7.06
N ALA A 160 -8.38 13.35 -6.21
CA ALA A 160 -9.20 14.39 -5.60
C ALA A 160 -9.85 15.29 -6.65
N SER A 161 -9.10 15.71 -7.67
CA SER A 161 -9.61 16.53 -8.78
C SER A 161 -10.70 15.83 -9.57
N GLU A 162 -10.49 14.56 -9.94
CA GLU A 162 -11.49 13.77 -10.67
C GLU A 162 -12.77 13.54 -9.85
N LEU A 163 -12.63 13.36 -8.53
CA LEU A 163 -13.79 13.25 -7.62
C LEU A 163 -14.58 14.55 -7.56
N VAL A 164 -13.91 15.72 -7.47
CA VAL A 164 -14.57 17.03 -7.52
C VAL A 164 -15.35 17.19 -8.80
N GLU A 165 -14.76 16.85 -9.95
CA GLU A 165 -15.41 16.90 -11.25
C GLU A 165 -16.68 16.02 -11.28
N LYS A 166 -16.59 14.77 -10.81
CA LYS A 166 -17.73 13.85 -10.73
C LYS A 166 -18.84 14.38 -9.83
N ILE A 167 -18.49 14.92 -8.65
CA ILE A 167 -19.46 15.51 -7.72
C ILE A 167 -20.14 16.73 -8.33
N THR A 168 -19.40 17.57 -9.05
CA THR A 168 -19.93 18.77 -9.69
C THR A 168 -20.85 18.43 -10.86
N ALA A 169 -20.55 17.37 -11.59
CA ALA A 169 -21.39 16.91 -12.71
C ALA A 169 -22.77 16.35 -12.29
N VAL A 170 -22.96 16.00 -11.02
CA VAL A 170 -24.23 15.47 -10.48
C VAL A 170 -25.08 16.57 -9.84
N LYS A 171 -24.48 17.68 -9.42
CA LYS A 171 -25.20 18.84 -8.84
C LYS A 171 -25.89 19.67 -9.90
#